data_7e2d5adaed12d2400af4680e745689b6
#
_entry.id   7e2d5adaed12d2400af4680e745689b6
#
_cell.length_a   1.000
_cell.length_b   1.000
_cell.length_c   1.000
_cell.angle_alpha   90.00
_cell.angle_beta   90.00
_cell.angle_gamma   90.00
#
_symmetry.space_group_name_H-M   'P 1'
#
loop_
_entity.id
_entity.type
_entity.pdbx_description
1 polymer ?
#
loop_
_entity_poly.entity_id
_entity_poly.type
_entity_poly.pdbx_seq_one_letter_code
_entity_poly.pdbx_strand_id
1 'polypeptide(L)'
;SVMNLTAYETFYDEKRPFFLEGKHILDFANGSDMMFYTRRIGASPSYTPRGIDNVGSYAETKENVPIIGALKLTGTNKRGLTIGVIESVTARSSSKVTRNGVEDVEVVEPLTNYTVARVQKNWKGNTLLGGMVTSVNRALDQPYLEDFMVRNAFTAGIDFTQYFKNRLYYIDVKGMLSSLHGSAGAITALQNLSLIHISKPT
;
A
#
# COMPACT_ATOMS: atom_id res chain seq x y z
N SER A 1 14.09 -13.47 2.88
CA SER A 1 13.80 -12.53 1.76
C SER A 1 13.41 -13.37 0.55
N VAL A 2 12.16 -13.26 0.12
CA VAL A 2 11.73 -13.91 -1.14
C VAL A 2 11.71 -12.82 -2.19
N MET A 3 12.62 -12.91 -3.16
CA MET A 3 12.62 -12.04 -4.32
C MET A 3 11.38 -12.34 -5.17
N ASN A 4 10.55 -11.34 -5.45
CA ASN A 4 9.48 -11.47 -6.43
C ASN A 4 10.12 -11.58 -7.83
N LEU A 5 10.21 -12.79 -8.33
CA LEU A 5 10.70 -13.09 -9.69
C LEU A 5 9.57 -12.99 -10.75
N THR A 6 8.37 -12.62 -10.35
CA THR A 6 7.21 -12.49 -11.24
C THR A 6 6.65 -11.07 -11.20
N ALA A 7 6.05 -10.62 -12.29
CA ALA A 7 5.37 -9.33 -12.39
C ALA A 7 4.12 -9.22 -11.51
N TYR A 8 3.73 -10.28 -10.82
CA TYR A 8 2.59 -10.31 -9.90
C TYR A 8 3.03 -9.97 -8.49
N GLU A 9 2.35 -9.01 -7.85
CA GLU A 9 2.54 -8.74 -6.43
C GLU A 9 2.11 -9.98 -5.63
N THR A 10 3.05 -10.60 -4.92
CA THR A 10 2.74 -11.75 -4.08
C THR A 10 2.25 -11.23 -2.73
N PHE A 11 1.01 -11.55 -2.39
CA PHE A 11 0.43 -11.21 -1.10
C PHE A 11 0.82 -12.26 -0.06
N TYR A 12 1.51 -11.82 0.98
CA TYR A 12 1.87 -12.65 2.14
C TYR A 12 0.94 -12.34 3.30
N ASP A 13 0.63 -13.34 4.09
CA ASP A 13 -0.13 -13.16 5.32
C ASP A 13 0.58 -12.19 6.28
N GLU A 14 -0.20 -11.26 6.83
CA GLU A 14 0.29 -10.35 7.86
C GLU A 14 0.58 -11.14 9.14
N LYS A 15 1.76 -10.94 9.73
CA LYS A 15 2.20 -11.63 10.94
C LYS A 15 2.42 -10.68 12.13
N ARG A 16 2.41 -9.37 11.91
CA ARG A 16 2.62 -8.38 12.96
C ARG A 16 1.34 -8.20 13.75
N PRO A 17 1.35 -8.46 15.08
CA PRO A 17 0.13 -8.43 15.91
C PRO A 17 -0.66 -7.12 15.79
N PHE A 18 0.04 -6.00 15.74
CA PHE A 18 -0.58 -4.67 15.60
C PHE A 18 -1.49 -4.58 14.36
N PHE A 19 -1.09 -5.13 13.22
CA PHE A 19 -1.87 -5.07 11.98
C PHE A 19 -2.89 -6.21 11.86
N LEU A 20 -2.70 -7.30 12.59
CA LEU A 20 -3.64 -8.45 12.60
C LEU A 20 -4.93 -8.13 13.36
N GLU A 21 -4.82 -7.48 14.50
CA GLU A 21 -5.98 -7.15 15.32
C GLU A 21 -6.95 -6.26 14.55
N GLY A 22 -8.24 -6.64 14.45
CA GLY A 22 -9.26 -5.89 13.73
C GLY A 22 -9.02 -5.75 12.22
N LYS A 23 -8.15 -6.57 11.61
CA LYS A 23 -7.84 -6.53 10.17
C LYS A 23 -9.11 -6.58 9.32
N HIS A 24 -10.07 -7.42 9.68
CA HIS A 24 -11.35 -7.57 8.98
C HIS A 24 -12.17 -6.28 8.88
N ILE A 25 -11.95 -5.32 9.78
CA ILE A 25 -12.62 -4.02 9.75
C ILE A 25 -12.08 -3.15 8.60
N LEU A 26 -10.81 -3.32 8.25
CA LEU A 26 -10.10 -2.52 7.24
C LEU A 26 -9.97 -3.25 5.89
N ASP A 27 -10.54 -4.45 5.78
CA ASP A 27 -10.54 -5.20 4.52
C ASP A 27 -11.56 -4.60 3.55
N PHE A 28 -11.05 -4.18 2.39
CA PHE A 28 -11.85 -3.79 1.24
C PHE A 28 -11.24 -4.46 0.02
N ALA A 29 -11.93 -5.46 -0.50
CA ALA A 29 -11.50 -6.17 -1.70
C ALA A 29 -12.59 -6.13 -2.77
N ASN A 30 -12.19 -5.97 -4.02
CA ASN A 30 -13.03 -6.08 -5.20
C ASN A 30 -12.39 -7.07 -6.17
N GLY A 31 -12.84 -8.31 -6.14
CA GLY A 31 -12.15 -9.41 -6.84
C GLY A 31 -10.77 -9.67 -6.25
N SER A 32 -9.75 -9.61 -7.08
CA SER A 32 -8.34 -9.74 -6.70
C SER A 32 -7.72 -8.46 -6.14
N ASP A 33 -8.41 -7.33 -6.29
CA ASP A 33 -7.87 -6.02 -5.94
C ASP A 33 -8.15 -5.67 -4.49
N MET A 34 -7.11 -5.35 -3.74
CA MET A 34 -7.19 -4.85 -2.36
C MET A 34 -6.82 -3.38 -2.32
N MET A 35 -7.69 -2.56 -1.71
CA MET A 35 -7.38 -1.13 -1.50
C MET A 35 -6.23 -0.92 -0.52
N PHE A 36 -6.07 -1.81 0.44
CA PHE A 36 -5.06 -1.68 1.49
C PHE A 36 -4.39 -3.01 1.79
N TYR A 37 -3.08 -3.00 1.70
CA TYR A 37 -2.22 -4.12 2.07
C TYR A 37 -1.23 -3.67 3.15
N THR A 38 -1.44 -4.16 4.38
CA THR A 38 -0.70 -3.73 5.57
C THR A 38 0.80 -3.90 5.45
N ARG A 39 1.26 -4.94 4.74
CA ARG A 39 2.70 -5.23 4.59
C ARG A 39 3.45 -4.23 3.71
N ARG A 40 2.76 -3.34 3.01
CA ARG A 40 3.41 -2.20 2.36
C ARG A 40 4.00 -1.22 3.37
N ILE A 41 3.43 -1.14 4.58
CA ILE A 41 3.97 -0.32 5.66
C ILE A 41 5.20 -1.03 6.24
N GLY A 42 6.37 -0.41 6.09
CA GLY A 42 7.65 -0.98 6.51
C GLY A 42 8.16 -2.14 5.64
N ALA A 43 7.76 -2.19 4.39
CA ALA A 43 8.31 -3.11 3.39
C ALA A 43 9.78 -2.80 3.08
N SER A 44 10.38 -3.56 2.18
CA SER A 44 11.70 -3.25 1.63
C SER A 44 11.66 -1.89 0.90
N PRO A 45 12.77 -1.15 0.89
CA PRO A 45 12.86 0.10 0.14
C PRO A 45 12.45 -0.08 -1.33
N SER A 46 11.70 0.88 -1.85
CA SER A 46 11.17 0.82 -3.20
C SER A 46 12.18 1.16 -4.28
N TYR A 47 13.17 2.02 -3.95
CA TYR A 47 14.22 2.42 -4.88
C TYR A 47 15.48 1.56 -4.68
N THR A 48 16.02 1.09 -5.80
CA THR A 48 17.32 0.39 -5.84
C THR A 48 18.36 1.30 -6.49
N PRO A 49 19.51 1.55 -5.84
CA PRO A 49 20.58 2.35 -6.42
C PRO A 49 21.00 1.86 -7.80
N ARG A 50 21.18 2.77 -8.75
CA ARG A 50 21.58 2.47 -10.12
C ARG A 50 23.09 2.28 -10.24
N GLY A 51 23.52 1.57 -11.29
CA GLY A 51 24.94 1.36 -11.59
C GLY A 51 25.62 0.40 -10.61
N ILE A 52 24.90 -0.57 -10.06
CA ILE A 52 25.42 -1.64 -9.21
C ILE A 52 25.61 -2.87 -10.07
N ASP A 53 26.88 -3.31 -10.24
CA ASP A 53 27.28 -4.46 -11.04
C ASP A 53 27.73 -5.67 -10.20
N ASN A 54 27.83 -5.51 -8.86
CA ASN A 54 28.32 -6.50 -7.90
C ASN A 54 29.75 -7.00 -8.15
N VAL A 55 30.52 -6.30 -8.98
CA VAL A 55 31.93 -6.59 -9.28
C VAL A 55 32.82 -5.47 -8.75
N GLY A 56 32.59 -4.22 -9.18
CA GLY A 56 33.27 -3.02 -8.70
C GLY A 56 32.35 -2.04 -7.98
N SER A 57 31.05 -2.35 -7.98
CA SER A 57 30.02 -1.52 -7.37
C SER A 57 29.04 -2.38 -6.58
N TYR A 58 28.77 -2.01 -5.34
CA TYR A 58 27.80 -2.71 -4.48
C TYR A 58 26.99 -1.73 -3.64
N ALA A 59 25.81 -2.17 -3.23
CA ALA A 59 24.91 -1.41 -2.37
C ALA A 59 24.53 -2.21 -1.13
N GLU A 60 24.69 -1.64 0.03
CA GLU A 60 24.23 -2.19 1.30
C GLU A 60 22.92 -1.52 1.70
N THR A 61 21.80 -2.18 1.41
CA THR A 61 20.45 -1.68 1.67
C THR A 61 19.80 -2.50 2.79
N LYS A 62 19.10 -1.82 3.71
CA LYS A 62 18.31 -2.51 4.74
C LYS A 62 17.16 -3.28 4.12
N GLU A 63 16.87 -4.46 4.63
CA GLU A 63 15.76 -5.31 4.14
C GLU A 63 14.38 -4.68 4.34
N ASN A 64 14.20 -3.92 5.41
CA ASN A 64 12.92 -3.31 5.76
C ASN A 64 13.09 -1.86 6.20
N VAL A 65 12.09 -1.04 5.87
CA VAL A 65 12.01 0.36 6.30
C VAL A 65 11.44 0.42 7.72
N PRO A 66 12.12 1.05 8.68
CA PRO A 66 11.62 1.17 10.04
C PRO A 66 10.31 1.95 10.12
N ILE A 67 9.37 1.48 10.92
CA ILE A 67 8.17 2.22 11.28
C ILE A 67 8.49 3.09 12.50
N ILE A 68 8.40 4.42 12.34
CA ILE A 68 8.65 5.38 13.43
C ILE A 68 7.53 5.31 14.47
N GLY A 69 6.31 5.20 13.98
CA GLY A 69 5.12 5.11 14.81
C GLY A 69 3.89 4.69 14.03
N ALA A 70 2.96 4.07 14.73
CA ALA A 70 1.67 3.70 14.18
C ALA A 70 0.58 3.82 15.25
N LEU A 71 -0.57 4.32 14.84
CA LEU A 71 -1.78 4.40 15.63
C LEU A 71 -2.88 3.63 14.93
N LYS A 72 -3.65 2.85 15.69
CA LYS A 72 -4.83 2.17 15.18
C LYS A 72 -6.01 2.35 16.12
N LEU A 73 -7.15 2.69 15.54
CA LEU A 73 -8.45 2.74 16.22
C LEU A 73 -9.41 1.85 15.46
N THR A 74 -10.03 0.90 16.15
CA THR A 74 -11.07 0.04 15.58
C THR A 74 -12.19 -0.13 16.59
N GLY A 75 -13.41 -0.20 16.10
CA GLY A 75 -14.55 -0.41 16.98
C GLY A 75 -15.87 -0.61 16.25
N THR A 76 -16.76 -1.34 16.90
CA THR A 76 -18.14 -1.54 16.43
C THR A 76 -19.10 -1.23 17.56
N ASN A 77 -20.09 -0.40 17.29
CA ASN A 77 -21.10 -0.08 18.29
C ASN A 77 -22.33 -1.02 18.18
N LYS A 78 -23.17 -1.02 19.23
CA LYS A 78 -24.40 -1.84 19.28
C LYS A 78 -25.42 -1.50 18.18
N ARG A 79 -25.28 -0.36 17.52
CA ARG A 79 -26.16 0.06 16.44
C ARG A 79 -25.66 -0.38 15.05
N GLY A 80 -24.60 -1.22 14.99
CA GLY A 80 -24.03 -1.76 13.78
C GLY A 80 -23.13 -0.79 12.99
N LEU A 81 -22.63 0.27 13.62
CA LEU A 81 -21.61 1.15 13.04
C LEU A 81 -20.24 0.60 13.39
N THR A 82 -19.42 0.33 12.40
CA THR A 82 -18.03 -0.11 12.52
C THR A 82 -17.12 0.97 11.97
N ILE A 83 -16.05 1.29 12.69
CA ILE A 83 -15.03 2.27 12.30
C ILE A 83 -13.67 1.62 12.45
N GLY A 84 -12.80 1.84 11.48
CA GLY A 84 -11.39 1.47 11.53
C GLY A 84 -10.53 2.60 10.98
N VAL A 85 -9.48 2.96 11.69
CA VAL A 85 -8.48 3.95 11.27
C VAL A 85 -7.10 3.42 11.57
N ILE A 86 -6.18 3.53 10.63
CA ILE A 86 -4.75 3.35 10.81
C ILE A 86 -4.04 4.61 10.32
N GLU A 87 -3.13 5.09 11.14
CA GLU A 87 -2.16 6.11 10.80
C GLU A 87 -0.77 5.56 11.08
N SER A 88 0.15 5.64 10.12
CA SER A 88 1.51 5.12 10.29
C SER A 88 2.53 5.98 9.57
N VAL A 89 3.69 6.14 10.18
CA VAL A 89 4.82 6.87 9.60
C VAL A 89 6.03 5.95 9.55
N THR A 90 6.63 5.83 8.38
CA THR A 90 7.87 5.08 8.16
C THR A 90 9.04 6.04 8.00
N ALA A 91 10.21 5.62 8.48
CA ALA A 91 11.43 6.42 8.44
C ALA A 91 11.96 6.57 7.02
N ARG A 92 12.68 7.66 6.78
CA ARG A 92 13.61 7.76 5.65
C ARG A 92 14.67 6.67 5.78
N SER A 93 14.95 5.96 4.70
CA SER A 93 15.96 4.91 4.65
C SER A 93 16.98 5.20 3.58
N SER A 94 18.25 4.90 3.87
CA SER A 94 19.36 5.11 2.96
C SER A 94 20.17 3.83 2.80
N SER A 95 20.80 3.68 1.63
CA SER A 95 21.73 2.61 1.29
C SER A 95 23.15 3.19 1.21
N LYS A 96 24.13 2.46 1.72
CA LYS A 96 25.54 2.74 1.44
C LYS A 96 25.86 2.14 0.08
N VAL A 97 26.41 2.97 -0.80
CA VAL A 97 26.70 2.60 -2.18
C VAL A 97 28.17 2.82 -2.43
N THR A 98 28.87 1.79 -2.90
CA THR A 98 30.26 1.91 -3.36
C THR A 98 30.29 1.78 -4.87
N ARG A 99 30.90 2.74 -5.54
CA ARG A 99 31.12 2.73 -6.99
C ARG A 99 32.58 3.01 -7.29
N ASN A 100 33.27 2.08 -7.92
CA ASN A 100 34.70 2.23 -8.25
C ASN A 100 35.58 2.62 -7.04
N GLY A 101 35.28 2.04 -5.87
CA GLY A 101 36.01 2.33 -4.62
C GLY A 101 35.63 3.65 -3.93
N VAL A 102 34.65 4.40 -4.44
CA VAL A 102 34.12 5.62 -3.80
C VAL A 102 32.83 5.25 -3.07
N GLU A 103 32.78 5.57 -1.78
CA GLU A 103 31.59 5.38 -0.95
C GLU A 103 30.68 6.62 -1.01
N ASP A 104 29.36 6.38 -1.12
CA ASP A 104 28.31 7.39 -1.09
C ASP A 104 27.09 6.86 -0.32
N VAL A 105 26.16 7.75 0.01
CA VAL A 105 24.91 7.39 0.71
C VAL A 105 23.73 7.88 -0.10
N GLU A 106 22.97 6.95 -0.66
CA GLU A 106 21.76 7.26 -1.42
C GLU A 106 20.50 6.97 -0.61
N VAL A 107 19.52 7.86 -0.68
CA VAL A 107 18.20 7.64 -0.09
C VAL A 107 17.44 6.65 -0.96
N VAL A 108 16.97 5.56 -0.37
CA VAL A 108 16.26 4.48 -1.07
C VAL A 108 14.77 4.43 -0.73
N GLU A 109 14.36 5.06 0.37
CA GLU A 109 12.96 5.25 0.73
C GLU A 109 12.80 6.60 1.45
N PRO A 110 11.86 7.46 1.04
CA PRO A 110 11.57 8.71 1.72
C PRO A 110 10.78 8.47 3.01
N LEU A 111 10.77 9.47 3.89
CA LEU A 111 9.80 9.47 5.01
C LEU A 111 8.39 9.44 4.40
N THR A 112 7.61 8.46 4.83
CA THR A 112 6.28 8.20 4.24
C THR A 112 5.23 8.10 5.33
N ASN A 113 4.12 8.79 5.11
CA ASN A 113 2.92 8.70 5.92
C ASN A 113 1.87 7.86 5.21
N TYR A 114 1.22 6.98 5.95
CA TYR A 114 0.13 6.11 5.50
C TYR A 114 -1.09 6.34 6.37
N THR A 115 -2.18 6.74 5.75
CA THR A 115 -3.49 6.90 6.41
C THR A 115 -4.48 5.95 5.76
N VAL A 116 -5.21 5.22 6.58
CA VAL A 116 -6.31 4.35 6.16
C VAL A 116 -7.48 4.58 7.07
N ALA A 117 -8.65 4.83 6.52
CA ALA A 117 -9.87 4.95 7.29
C ALA A 117 -11.01 4.22 6.59
N ARG A 118 -11.77 3.44 7.37
CA ARG A 118 -12.96 2.75 6.93
C ARG A 118 -14.11 2.99 7.90
N VAL A 119 -15.29 3.21 7.32
CA VAL A 119 -16.53 3.26 8.06
C VAL A 119 -17.52 2.31 7.39
N GLN A 120 -18.25 1.54 8.16
CA GLN A 120 -19.27 0.62 7.68
C GLN A 120 -20.49 0.65 8.58
N LYS A 121 -21.65 0.65 7.99
CA LYS A 121 -22.92 0.58 8.70
C LYS A 121 -23.69 -0.66 8.28
N ASN A 122 -24.13 -1.43 9.29
CA ASN A 122 -24.98 -2.58 9.11
C ASN A 122 -26.38 -2.26 9.70
N TRP A 123 -27.42 -2.35 8.86
CA TRP A 123 -28.80 -2.19 9.30
C TRP A 123 -29.47 -3.55 9.42
N LYS A 124 -29.74 -3.97 10.65
CA LYS A 124 -30.46 -5.19 10.99
C LYS A 124 -29.95 -6.46 10.29
N GLY A 125 -28.67 -6.49 9.90
CA GLY A 125 -28.04 -7.61 9.24
C GLY A 125 -28.41 -7.84 7.77
N ASN A 126 -29.26 -6.98 7.19
CA ASN A 126 -29.71 -7.13 5.81
C ASN A 126 -29.10 -6.13 4.84
N THR A 127 -28.70 -4.96 5.32
CA THR A 127 -28.09 -3.90 4.51
C THR A 127 -26.74 -3.52 5.09
N LEU A 128 -25.69 -3.61 4.29
CA LEU A 128 -24.37 -3.09 4.60
C LEU A 128 -24.04 -1.95 3.63
N LEU A 129 -23.56 -0.86 4.19
CA LEU A 129 -22.98 0.24 3.43
C LEU A 129 -21.64 0.58 4.05
N GLY A 130 -20.60 0.59 3.26
CA GLY A 130 -19.25 0.89 3.69
C GLY A 130 -18.58 1.93 2.81
N GLY A 131 -17.60 2.60 3.37
CA GLY A 131 -16.69 3.47 2.66
C GLY A 131 -15.29 3.34 3.23
N MET A 132 -14.30 3.42 2.37
CA MET A 132 -12.88 3.36 2.73
C MET A 132 -12.11 4.42 1.98
N VAL A 133 -11.15 5.03 2.65
CA VAL A 133 -10.16 5.92 2.06
C VAL A 133 -8.76 5.49 2.46
N THR A 134 -7.82 5.61 1.55
CA THR A 134 -6.40 5.43 1.83
C THR A 134 -5.62 6.61 1.27
N SER A 135 -4.58 7.01 1.98
CA SER A 135 -3.67 8.06 1.53
C SER A 135 -2.24 7.66 1.84
N VAL A 136 -1.35 7.87 0.88
CA VAL A 136 0.09 7.71 1.03
C VAL A 136 0.75 9.01 0.64
N ASN A 137 1.53 9.59 1.55
CA ASN A 137 2.21 10.85 1.34
C ASN A 137 3.71 10.66 1.57
N ARG A 138 4.53 10.99 0.58
CA ARG A 138 5.98 10.83 0.59
C ARG A 138 6.68 12.19 0.61
N ALA A 139 7.62 12.36 1.53
CA ALA A 139 8.50 13.52 1.58
C ALA A 139 9.67 13.31 0.60
N LEU A 140 9.41 13.54 -0.69
CA LEU A 140 10.42 13.42 -1.74
C LEU A 140 11.31 14.65 -1.72
N ASP A 141 12.56 14.47 -1.31
CA ASP A 141 13.59 15.50 -1.18
C ASP A 141 14.79 15.27 -2.13
N GLN A 142 14.71 14.20 -2.95
CA GLN A 142 15.74 13.85 -3.93
C GLN A 142 15.14 13.83 -5.33
N PRO A 143 15.73 14.53 -6.32
CA PRO A 143 15.18 14.57 -7.68
C PRO A 143 15.01 13.20 -8.32
N TYR A 144 15.96 12.28 -8.10
CA TYR A 144 15.86 10.93 -8.66
C TYR A 144 14.71 10.09 -8.05
N LEU A 145 14.30 10.37 -6.81
CA LEU A 145 13.11 9.76 -6.20
C LEU A 145 11.82 10.37 -6.74
N GLU A 146 11.81 11.68 -7.04
CA GLU A 146 10.66 12.34 -7.66
C GLU A 146 10.36 11.77 -9.05
N ASP A 147 11.38 11.36 -9.80
CA ASP A 147 11.22 10.74 -11.12
C ASP A 147 10.83 9.27 -11.04
N PHE A 148 10.99 8.64 -9.89
CA PHE A 148 10.71 7.22 -9.69
C PHE A 148 9.43 6.94 -8.90
N MET A 149 9.10 7.78 -7.91
CA MET A 149 7.99 7.57 -6.98
C MET A 149 6.94 8.67 -7.11
N VAL A 150 5.67 8.30 -7.00
CA VAL A 150 4.59 9.29 -6.83
C VAL A 150 4.67 9.91 -5.44
N ARG A 151 4.51 11.24 -5.37
CA ARG A 151 4.54 11.99 -4.11
C ARG A 151 3.32 11.68 -3.23
N ASN A 152 2.15 11.70 -3.84
CA ASN A 152 0.89 11.46 -3.14
C ASN A 152 0.04 10.45 -3.92
N ALA A 153 -0.52 9.51 -3.20
CA ALA A 153 -1.51 8.56 -3.72
C ALA A 153 -2.73 8.58 -2.81
N PHE A 154 -3.90 8.72 -3.39
CA PHE A 154 -5.17 8.69 -2.69
C PHE A 154 -6.08 7.67 -3.36
N THR A 155 -6.77 6.86 -2.56
CA THR A 155 -7.78 5.93 -3.05
C THR A 155 -9.02 6.03 -2.19
N ALA A 156 -10.19 6.00 -2.81
CA ALA A 156 -11.47 5.93 -2.12
C ALA A 156 -12.32 4.81 -2.71
N GLY A 157 -13.09 4.15 -1.87
CA GLY A 157 -14.00 3.09 -2.27
C GLY A 157 -15.27 3.09 -1.46
N ILE A 158 -16.34 2.60 -2.08
CA ILE A 158 -17.63 2.36 -1.44
C ILE A 158 -18.06 0.93 -1.71
N ASP A 159 -18.70 0.31 -0.72
CA ASP A 159 -19.28 -1.01 -0.82
C ASP A 159 -20.72 -0.98 -0.29
N PHE A 160 -21.62 -1.61 -1.03
CA PHE A 160 -23.02 -1.76 -0.68
C PHE A 160 -23.46 -3.18 -0.90
N THR A 161 -24.03 -3.80 0.14
CA THR A 161 -24.59 -5.14 0.05
C THR A 161 -26.02 -5.13 0.62
N GLN A 162 -26.96 -5.63 -0.15
CA GLN A 162 -28.35 -5.78 0.27
C GLN A 162 -28.79 -7.23 0.14
N TYR A 163 -29.29 -7.80 1.24
CA TYR A 163 -29.89 -9.14 1.27
C TYR A 163 -31.41 -9.07 1.21
N PHE A 164 -32.01 -10.03 0.50
CA PHE A 164 -33.44 -10.20 0.32
C PHE A 164 -33.92 -11.61 0.67
N LYS A 165 -35.21 -11.76 0.99
CA LYS A 165 -35.85 -13.05 1.25
C LYS A 165 -35.07 -13.98 2.19
N ASN A 166 -34.80 -13.50 3.41
CA ASN A 166 -34.00 -14.22 4.41
C ASN A 166 -32.61 -14.63 3.92
N ARG A 167 -31.96 -13.73 3.17
CA ARG A 167 -30.63 -13.91 2.58
C ARG A 167 -30.52 -14.91 1.44
N LEU A 168 -31.67 -15.29 0.83
CA LEU A 168 -31.71 -16.18 -0.33
C LEU A 168 -31.11 -15.49 -1.57
N TYR A 169 -31.31 -14.16 -1.68
CA TYR A 169 -30.76 -13.34 -2.75
C TYR A 169 -30.00 -12.16 -2.16
N TYR A 170 -28.96 -11.69 -2.87
CA TYR A 170 -28.26 -10.48 -2.50
C TYR A 170 -27.83 -9.70 -3.74
N ILE A 171 -27.64 -8.40 -3.55
CA ILE A 171 -26.98 -7.50 -4.48
C ILE A 171 -25.76 -6.98 -3.76
N ASP A 172 -24.57 -7.08 -4.41
CA ASP A 172 -23.31 -6.53 -3.94
C ASP A 172 -22.76 -5.58 -5.00
N VAL A 173 -22.52 -4.33 -4.60
CA VAL A 173 -22.02 -3.27 -5.49
C VAL A 173 -20.80 -2.66 -4.83
N LYS A 174 -19.70 -2.59 -5.58
CA LYS A 174 -18.45 -1.97 -5.13
C LYS A 174 -17.95 -1.01 -6.18
N GLY A 175 -17.46 0.15 -5.71
CA GLY A 175 -16.84 1.14 -6.55
C GLY A 175 -15.54 1.63 -5.92
N MET A 176 -14.53 1.85 -6.74
CA MET A 176 -13.24 2.39 -6.32
C MET A 176 -12.80 3.47 -7.29
N LEU A 177 -12.09 4.47 -6.75
CA LEU A 177 -11.39 5.50 -7.51
C LEU A 177 -10.01 5.73 -6.89
N SER A 178 -9.04 6.11 -7.72
CA SER A 178 -7.71 6.46 -7.28
C SER A 178 -7.23 7.73 -7.94
N SER A 179 -6.40 8.49 -7.23
CA SER A 179 -5.74 9.70 -7.73
C SER A 179 -4.27 9.63 -7.33
N LEU A 180 -3.40 9.84 -8.30
CA LEU A 180 -1.96 9.83 -8.13
C LEU A 180 -1.40 11.20 -8.49
N HIS A 181 -0.52 11.72 -7.65
CA HIS A 181 0.17 12.98 -7.90
C HIS A 181 1.69 12.76 -7.81
N GLY A 182 2.38 13.05 -8.90
CA GLY A 182 3.83 12.87 -9.02
C GLY A 182 4.35 13.45 -10.33
N SER A 183 5.65 13.30 -10.58
CA SER A 183 6.25 13.69 -11.86
C SER A 183 5.73 12.83 -13.01
N ALA A 184 5.88 13.31 -14.24
CA ALA A 184 5.55 12.53 -15.43
C ALA A 184 6.36 11.21 -15.50
N GLY A 185 7.63 11.23 -15.06
CA GLY A 185 8.50 10.06 -14.97
C GLY A 185 7.94 9.00 -14.02
N ALA A 186 7.55 9.39 -12.81
CA ALA A 186 6.97 8.49 -11.81
C ALA A 186 5.65 7.86 -12.28
N ILE A 187 4.79 8.63 -12.92
CA ILE A 187 3.52 8.13 -13.47
C ILE A 187 3.78 7.14 -14.61
N THR A 188 4.71 7.45 -15.52
CA THR A 188 5.11 6.55 -16.61
C THR A 188 5.71 5.25 -16.09
N ALA A 189 6.55 5.30 -15.06
CA ALA A 189 7.12 4.12 -14.42
C ALA A 189 6.03 3.20 -13.85
N LEU A 190 5.02 3.75 -13.19
CA LEU A 190 3.86 3.00 -12.68
C LEU A 190 3.02 2.39 -13.80
N GLN A 191 2.78 3.13 -14.88
CA GLN A 191 2.03 2.63 -16.03
C GLN A 191 2.75 1.48 -16.73
N ASN A 192 4.08 1.57 -16.89
CA ASN A 192 4.88 0.50 -17.48
C ASN A 192 4.86 -0.77 -16.63
N LEU A 193 4.90 -0.66 -15.31
CA LEU A 193 4.72 -1.80 -14.40
C LEU A 193 3.33 -2.44 -14.55
N SER A 194 2.30 -1.63 -14.74
CA SER A 194 0.91 -2.06 -14.95
C SER A 194 0.71 -2.72 -16.33
N LEU A 195 1.35 -2.18 -17.39
CA LEU A 195 1.26 -2.71 -18.76
C LEU A 195 1.96 -4.07 -18.93
N ILE A 196 3.05 -4.32 -18.22
CA ILE A 196 3.69 -5.64 -18.17
C ILE A 196 2.72 -6.71 -17.63
N HIS A 197 1.77 -6.29 -16.83
CA HIS A 197 0.71 -7.14 -16.26
C HIS A 197 -0.38 -7.56 -17.28
N ILE A 198 -0.62 -6.73 -18.30
CA ILE A 198 -1.67 -6.94 -19.31
C ILE A 198 -1.19 -7.79 -20.49
N SER A 199 0.12 -7.93 -20.72
CA SER A 199 0.70 -8.47 -21.95
C SER A 199 1.10 -9.95 -21.92
N LYS A 200 0.53 -10.80 -21.04
CA LYS A 200 0.65 -12.26 -21.19
C LYS A 200 -0.70 -12.87 -21.56
N PRO A 201 -0.93 -13.14 -22.85
CA PRO A 201 -1.90 -14.16 -23.22
C PRO A 201 -1.38 -15.53 -22.77
N THR A 202 -2.29 -16.33 -22.27
CA THR A 202 -2.18 -17.76 -21.94
C THR A 202 -1.44 -18.58 -23.00
#